data_5aaf0e771590c7f1d07791b1eb2be499
#
_entry.id   5aaf0e771590c7f1d07791b1eb2be499
#
_cell.length_a   1.000
_cell.length_b   1.000
_cell.length_c   1.000
_cell.angle_alpha   90.00
_cell.angle_beta   90.00
_cell.angle_gamma   90.00
#
_symmetry.space_group_name_H-M   'P 1'
#
loop_
_entity.id
_entity.type
_entity.pdbx_description
1 polymer ?
#
loop_
_entity_poly.entity_id
_entity_poly.type
_entity_poly.pdbx_seq_one_letter_code
_entity_poly.pdbx_strand_id
1 'polypeptide(L)'
;MARLKALKIRINSVKSTQKITKAMKKVSGSIKLELAQYREMAAFAQFGSDLDASTQKLLNRGARLTELLKQPQFNPLPFEEQTASIFAGTNGYIDNVPVAQVVRYEAAMLAYLRNDHADVLTMIRDTKDLGDEAKSKLKAALDQFAKIFA
;
A
#
# COMPACT_ATOMS: atom_id res chain seq x y z
N MET A 1 -29.86 18.45 24.51
CA MET A 1 -28.53 17.87 24.96
C MET A 1 -28.15 16.64 24.13
N ALA A 2 -28.98 15.59 24.00
CA ALA A 2 -28.65 14.38 23.24
C ALA A 2 -28.31 14.62 21.75
N ARG A 3 -29.09 15.47 21.07
CA ARG A 3 -28.83 15.82 19.65
C ARG A 3 -27.49 16.50 19.42
N LEU A 4 -27.05 17.38 20.33
CA LEU A 4 -25.77 18.09 20.23
C LEU A 4 -24.60 17.12 20.41
N LYS A 5 -24.71 16.16 21.34
CA LYS A 5 -23.72 15.11 21.57
C LYS A 5 -23.59 14.19 20.37
N ALA A 6 -24.71 13.76 19.78
CA ALA A 6 -24.74 12.95 18.57
C ALA A 6 -24.11 13.69 17.38
N LEU A 7 -24.38 14.99 17.22
CA LEU A 7 -23.77 15.81 16.15
C LEU A 7 -22.27 15.93 16.31
N LYS A 8 -21.75 16.16 17.52
CA LYS A 8 -20.30 16.19 17.81
C LYS A 8 -19.62 14.88 17.45
N ILE A 9 -20.23 13.74 17.79
CA ILE A 9 -19.72 12.42 17.45
C ILE A 9 -19.62 12.26 15.93
N ARG A 10 -20.65 12.64 15.18
CA ARG A 10 -20.63 12.57 13.70
C ARG A 10 -19.58 13.48 13.09
N ILE A 11 -19.43 14.70 13.56
CA ILE A 11 -18.39 15.63 13.10
C ILE A 11 -16.99 15.06 13.35
N ASN A 12 -16.74 14.46 14.52
CA ASN A 12 -15.46 13.85 14.83
C ASN A 12 -15.18 12.62 13.95
N SER A 13 -16.21 11.82 13.67
CA SER A 13 -16.11 10.68 12.74
C SER A 13 -15.73 11.13 11.32
N VAL A 14 -16.37 12.18 10.80
CA VAL A 14 -16.06 12.74 9.48
C VAL A 14 -14.63 13.30 9.44
N LYS A 15 -14.21 14.04 10.45
CA LYS A 15 -12.82 14.55 10.56
C LYS A 15 -11.79 13.42 10.59
N SER A 16 -12.09 12.34 11.30
CA SER A 16 -11.26 11.14 11.36
C SER A 16 -11.11 10.49 9.96
N THR A 17 -12.22 10.32 9.26
CA THR A 17 -12.23 9.78 7.88
C THR A 17 -11.46 10.67 6.91
N GLN A 18 -11.56 12.00 7.04
CA GLN A 18 -10.78 12.94 6.22
C GLN A 18 -9.27 12.78 6.44
N LYS A 19 -8.83 12.59 7.69
CA LYS A 19 -7.40 12.35 8.00
C LYS A 19 -6.92 11.05 7.36
N ILE A 20 -7.66 9.96 7.49
CA ILE A 20 -7.35 8.67 6.86
C ILE A 20 -7.25 8.83 5.34
N THR A 21 -8.19 9.54 4.71
CA THR A 21 -8.17 9.80 3.26
C THR A 21 -6.92 10.58 2.84
N LYS A 22 -6.48 11.55 3.65
CA LYS A 22 -5.23 12.29 3.41
C LYS A 22 -4.00 11.39 3.48
N ALA A 23 -3.92 10.53 4.50
CA ALA A 23 -2.82 9.59 4.66
C ALA A 23 -2.75 8.62 3.47
N MET A 24 -3.89 8.05 3.09
CA MET A 24 -3.97 7.16 1.92
C MET A 24 -3.57 7.87 0.62
N LYS A 25 -3.96 9.12 0.42
CA LYS A 25 -3.52 9.91 -0.75
C LYS A 25 -2.00 10.12 -0.81
N LYS A 26 -1.35 10.30 0.33
CA LYS A 26 0.12 10.46 0.38
C LYS A 26 0.86 9.24 -0.13
N VAL A 27 0.39 8.04 0.22
CA VAL A 27 1.05 6.78 -0.18
C VAL A 27 0.60 6.27 -1.55
N SER A 28 -0.62 6.60 -1.97
CA SER A 28 -1.20 6.11 -3.23
C SER A 28 -1.13 7.12 -4.39
N GLY A 29 -0.45 8.28 -4.18
CA GLY A 29 -0.45 9.37 -5.16
C GLY A 29 0.05 8.99 -6.54
N SER A 30 1.09 8.14 -6.63
CA SER A 30 1.65 7.67 -7.90
C SER A 30 0.94 6.45 -8.48
N ILE A 31 0.31 5.61 -7.63
CA ILE A 31 -0.18 4.29 -8.04
C ILE A 31 -1.27 4.38 -9.13
N LYS A 32 -2.11 5.41 -9.09
CA LYS A 32 -3.13 5.63 -10.10
C LYS A 32 -2.53 5.88 -11.49
N LEU A 33 -1.48 6.69 -11.54
CA LEU A 33 -0.77 6.99 -12.78
C LEU A 33 -0.01 5.76 -13.28
N GLU A 34 0.70 5.06 -12.39
CA GLU A 34 1.44 3.85 -12.72
C GLU A 34 0.51 2.75 -13.28
N LEU A 35 -0.66 2.56 -12.70
CA LEU A 35 -1.65 1.59 -13.19
C LEU A 35 -2.31 2.02 -14.50
N ALA A 36 -2.51 3.32 -14.73
CA ALA A 36 -3.00 3.82 -16.02
C ALA A 36 -1.97 3.54 -17.13
N GLN A 37 -0.70 3.88 -16.91
CA GLN A 37 0.39 3.58 -17.84
C GLN A 37 0.56 2.07 -18.07
N TYR A 38 0.43 1.26 -17.03
CA TYR A 38 0.45 -0.20 -17.16
C TYR A 38 -0.63 -0.71 -18.09
N ARG A 39 -1.88 -0.23 -17.95
CA ARG A 39 -3.00 -0.66 -18.80
C ARG A 39 -2.80 -0.28 -20.26
N GLU A 40 -2.31 0.93 -20.52
CA GLU A 40 -1.99 1.37 -21.87
C GLU A 40 -0.90 0.51 -22.50
N MET A 41 0.22 0.32 -21.78
CA MET A 41 1.33 -0.49 -22.29
C MET A 41 0.98 -1.98 -22.39
N ALA A 42 0.15 -2.52 -21.51
CA ALA A 42 -0.32 -3.91 -21.61
C ALA A 42 -1.18 -4.14 -22.88
N ALA A 43 -1.95 -3.15 -23.29
CA ALA A 43 -2.69 -3.21 -24.54
C ALA A 43 -1.74 -3.21 -25.75
N PHE A 44 -0.71 -2.37 -25.76
CA PHE A 44 0.30 -2.34 -26.83
C PHE A 44 1.15 -3.62 -26.87
N ALA A 45 1.50 -4.20 -25.70
CA ALA A 45 2.30 -5.40 -25.60
C ALA A 45 1.64 -6.63 -26.27
N GLN A 46 0.32 -6.63 -26.43
CA GLN A 46 -0.39 -7.69 -27.16
C GLN A 46 -0.13 -7.66 -28.66
N PHE A 47 0.30 -6.53 -29.22
CA PHE A 47 0.50 -6.32 -30.65
C PHE A 47 1.97 -6.22 -31.08
N GLY A 48 2.92 -6.13 -30.12
CA GLY A 48 4.34 -5.95 -30.40
C GLY A 48 5.21 -7.03 -29.77
N SER A 49 6.15 -7.56 -30.54
CA SER A 49 7.11 -8.61 -30.09
C SER A 49 8.34 -8.05 -29.38
N ASP A 50 8.73 -6.80 -29.65
CA ASP A 50 9.96 -6.20 -29.13
C ASP A 50 9.63 -5.01 -28.22
N LEU A 51 9.56 -5.27 -26.92
CA LEU A 51 9.38 -4.25 -25.90
C LEU A 51 10.76 -3.80 -25.40
N ASP A 52 10.99 -2.49 -25.35
CA ASP A 52 12.18 -1.94 -24.74
C ASP A 52 12.22 -2.22 -23.22
N ALA A 53 13.41 -2.18 -22.64
CA ALA A 53 13.63 -2.53 -21.23
C ALA A 53 12.82 -1.66 -20.25
N SER A 54 12.53 -0.40 -20.61
CA SER A 54 11.75 0.51 -19.78
C SER A 54 10.28 0.12 -19.77
N THR A 55 9.71 -0.23 -20.90
CA THR A 55 8.34 -0.72 -21.04
C THR A 55 8.16 -2.06 -20.32
N GLN A 56 9.12 -2.98 -20.47
CA GLN A 56 9.13 -4.25 -19.75
C GLN A 56 9.12 -4.05 -18.23
N LYS A 57 9.94 -3.13 -17.72
CA LYS A 57 9.98 -2.79 -16.30
C LYS A 57 8.65 -2.22 -15.80
N LEU A 58 8.02 -1.34 -16.58
CA LEU A 58 6.72 -0.76 -16.27
C LEU A 58 5.62 -1.84 -16.23
N LEU A 59 5.62 -2.76 -17.19
CA LEU A 59 4.67 -3.88 -17.21
C LEU A 59 4.86 -4.82 -16.02
N ASN A 60 6.09 -5.17 -15.71
CA ASN A 60 6.43 -6.02 -14.57
C ASN A 60 6.01 -5.39 -13.24
N ARG A 61 6.22 -4.09 -13.07
CA ARG A 61 5.81 -3.34 -11.87
C ARG A 61 4.29 -3.22 -11.78
N GLY A 62 3.62 -2.85 -12.87
CA GLY A 62 2.16 -2.71 -12.91
C GLY A 62 1.41 -4.00 -12.62
N ALA A 63 1.92 -5.15 -13.11
CA ALA A 63 1.37 -6.46 -12.80
C ALA A 63 1.43 -6.75 -11.28
N ARG A 64 2.57 -6.46 -10.63
CA ARG A 64 2.73 -6.66 -9.18
C ARG A 64 1.85 -5.73 -8.35
N LEU A 65 1.75 -4.46 -8.75
CA LEU A 65 0.85 -3.51 -8.09
C LEU A 65 -0.61 -3.93 -8.22
N THR A 66 -0.99 -4.51 -9.37
CA THR A 66 -2.35 -5.04 -9.56
C THR A 66 -2.62 -6.22 -8.63
N GLU A 67 -1.67 -7.13 -8.46
CA GLU A 67 -1.81 -8.24 -7.50
C GLU A 67 -1.87 -7.75 -6.05
N LEU A 68 -1.03 -6.79 -5.68
CA LEU A 68 -1.01 -6.20 -4.33
C LEU A 68 -2.35 -5.56 -3.94
N LEU A 69 -3.07 -4.98 -4.90
CA LEU A 69 -4.36 -4.35 -4.63
C LEU A 69 -5.54 -5.32 -4.54
N LYS A 70 -5.33 -6.61 -4.82
CA LYS A 70 -6.37 -7.63 -4.63
C LYS A 70 -6.52 -7.94 -3.15
N GLN A 71 -7.75 -7.87 -2.66
CA GLN A 71 -8.09 -8.24 -1.29
C GLN A 71 -9.12 -9.38 -1.31
N PRO A 72 -9.05 -10.31 -0.33
CA PRO A 72 -10.09 -11.32 -0.16
C PRO A 72 -11.44 -10.67 0.11
N GLN A 73 -12.50 -11.26 -0.45
CA GLN A 73 -13.86 -10.78 -0.22
C GLN A 73 -14.20 -10.89 1.29
N PHE A 74 -14.85 -9.86 1.84
CA PHE A 74 -15.25 -9.76 3.25
C PHE A 74 -14.11 -9.77 4.29
N ASN A 75 -12.86 -9.56 3.86
CA ASN A 75 -11.72 -9.45 4.77
C ASN A 75 -10.88 -8.19 4.47
N PRO A 76 -11.44 -6.99 4.72
CA PRO A 76 -10.72 -5.74 4.49
C PRO A 76 -9.58 -5.59 5.49
N LEU A 77 -8.43 -5.14 5.01
CA LEU A 77 -7.30 -4.77 5.86
C LEU A 77 -7.60 -3.46 6.61
N PRO A 78 -7.15 -3.30 7.87
CA PRO A 78 -7.13 -2.01 8.55
C PRO A 78 -6.33 -0.97 7.75
N PHE A 79 -6.70 0.31 7.86
CA PHE A 79 -6.10 1.35 7.01
C PHE A 79 -4.59 1.52 7.25
N GLU A 80 -4.10 1.31 8.46
CA GLU A 80 -2.67 1.33 8.78
C GLU A 80 -1.90 0.23 8.04
N GLU A 81 -2.49 -0.94 7.91
CA GLU A 81 -1.92 -2.06 7.14
C GLU A 81 -2.01 -1.81 5.64
N GLN A 82 -3.14 -1.28 5.15
CA GLN A 82 -3.26 -0.84 3.76
C GLN A 82 -2.22 0.23 3.41
N THR A 83 -1.98 1.17 4.34
CA THR A 83 -0.94 2.21 4.18
C THR A 83 0.44 1.58 4.04
N ALA A 84 0.77 0.61 4.90
CA ALA A 84 2.05 -0.10 4.84
C ALA A 84 2.21 -0.93 3.55
N SER A 85 1.16 -1.63 3.14
CA SER A 85 1.12 -2.42 1.90
C SER A 85 1.33 -1.55 0.66
N ILE A 86 0.57 -0.46 0.52
CA ILE A 86 0.70 0.47 -0.61
C ILE A 86 2.07 1.16 -0.59
N PHE A 87 2.57 1.51 0.60
CA PHE A 87 3.91 2.08 0.74
C PHE A 87 4.99 1.11 0.23
N ALA A 88 4.92 -0.16 0.59
CA ALA A 88 5.83 -1.19 0.11
C ALA A 88 5.78 -1.31 -1.42
N GLY A 89 4.57 -1.36 -2.00
CA GLY A 89 4.37 -1.43 -3.45
C GLY A 89 4.94 -0.22 -4.19
N THR A 90 4.65 0.98 -3.73
CA THR A 90 5.08 2.23 -4.39
C THR A 90 6.58 2.52 -4.23
N ASN A 91 7.22 1.98 -3.19
CA ASN A 91 8.66 2.17 -2.94
C ASN A 91 9.55 1.02 -3.46
N GLY A 92 9.01 0.11 -4.26
CA GLY A 92 9.81 -0.89 -4.99
C GLY A 92 10.11 -2.18 -4.22
N TYR A 93 9.58 -2.38 -3.03
CA TYR A 93 9.83 -3.59 -2.22
C TYR A 93 9.29 -4.88 -2.85
N ILE A 94 8.35 -4.77 -3.77
CA ILE A 94 7.77 -5.91 -4.50
C ILE A 94 8.36 -6.09 -5.92
N ASP A 95 9.25 -5.22 -6.36
CA ASP A 95 9.73 -5.21 -7.76
C ASP A 95 10.49 -6.50 -8.14
N ASN A 96 11.14 -7.14 -7.17
CA ASN A 96 11.85 -8.40 -7.36
C ASN A 96 11.02 -9.65 -6.95
N VAL A 97 9.82 -9.46 -6.41
CA VAL A 97 8.94 -10.56 -5.99
C VAL A 97 8.21 -11.11 -7.23
N PRO A 98 8.20 -12.44 -7.47
CA PRO A 98 7.39 -13.02 -8.53
C PRO A 98 5.93 -12.64 -8.37
N VAL A 99 5.23 -12.34 -9.49
CA VAL A 99 3.81 -11.89 -9.45
C VAL A 99 2.93 -12.87 -8.67
N ALA A 100 3.12 -14.18 -8.86
CA ALA A 100 2.37 -15.22 -8.13
C ALA A 100 2.62 -15.24 -6.61
N GLN A 101 3.70 -14.61 -6.14
CA GLN A 101 4.06 -14.56 -4.72
C GLN A 101 3.73 -13.23 -4.04
N VAL A 102 3.24 -12.23 -4.77
CA VAL A 102 2.96 -10.89 -4.22
C VAL A 102 1.98 -10.96 -3.05
N VAL A 103 0.90 -11.75 -3.16
CA VAL A 103 -0.09 -11.92 -2.09
C VAL A 103 0.53 -12.59 -0.86
N ARG A 104 1.40 -13.60 -1.07
CA ARG A 104 2.15 -14.26 0.02
C ARG A 104 3.13 -13.31 0.68
N TYR A 105 3.82 -12.50 -0.12
CA TYR A 105 4.74 -11.47 0.36
C TYR A 105 4.00 -10.46 1.24
N GLU A 106 2.87 -9.92 0.79
CA GLU A 106 2.05 -8.98 1.54
C GLU A 106 1.60 -9.58 2.89
N ALA A 107 1.07 -10.80 2.87
CA ALA A 107 0.61 -11.47 4.08
C ALA A 107 1.75 -11.69 5.09
N ALA A 108 2.92 -12.14 4.64
CA ALA A 108 4.11 -12.33 5.47
C ALA A 108 4.65 -10.99 6.01
N MET A 109 4.70 -9.96 5.18
CA MET A 109 5.13 -8.61 5.55
C MET A 109 4.22 -8.02 6.62
N LEU A 110 2.90 -8.12 6.46
CA LEU A 110 1.94 -7.63 7.45
C LEU A 110 2.02 -8.40 8.76
N ALA A 111 2.21 -9.74 8.71
CA ALA A 111 2.45 -10.55 9.90
C ALA A 111 3.72 -10.12 10.64
N TYR A 112 4.81 -9.89 9.91
CA TYR A 112 6.06 -9.38 10.46
C TYR A 112 5.88 -8.02 11.13
N LEU A 113 5.18 -7.08 10.48
CA LEU A 113 4.91 -5.76 11.06
C LEU A 113 4.04 -5.86 12.32
N ARG A 114 3.06 -6.77 12.37
CA ARG A 114 2.22 -6.98 13.56
C ARG A 114 3.00 -7.53 14.75
N ASN A 115 3.94 -8.44 14.50
CA ASN A 115 4.66 -9.15 15.55
C ASN A 115 5.88 -8.36 16.06
N ASP A 116 6.69 -7.83 15.15
CA ASP A 116 7.99 -7.26 15.47
C ASP A 116 8.03 -5.72 15.43
N HIS A 117 7.06 -5.10 14.72
CA HIS A 117 7.00 -3.65 14.49
C HIS A 117 5.59 -3.08 14.71
N ALA A 118 4.86 -3.60 15.70
CA ALA A 118 3.51 -3.15 16.02
C ALA A 118 3.43 -1.65 16.38
N ASP A 119 4.52 -1.09 16.89
CA ASP A 119 4.64 0.34 17.19
C ASP A 119 4.44 1.22 15.95
N VAL A 120 4.95 0.80 14.79
CA VAL A 120 4.79 1.52 13.52
C VAL A 120 3.33 1.55 13.08
N LEU A 121 2.65 0.41 13.14
CA LEU A 121 1.22 0.31 12.80
C LEU A 121 0.37 1.13 13.77
N THR A 122 0.67 1.07 15.08
CA THR A 122 0.01 1.86 16.11
C THR A 122 0.20 3.36 15.87
N MET A 123 1.42 3.79 15.53
CA MET A 123 1.72 5.19 15.23
C MET A 123 0.89 5.70 14.03
N ILE A 124 0.78 4.92 12.95
CA ILE A 124 -0.05 5.26 11.79
C ILE A 124 -1.53 5.32 12.20
N ARG A 125 -1.99 4.36 13.00
CA ARG A 125 -3.39 4.28 13.47
C ARG A 125 -3.77 5.49 14.31
N ASP A 126 -2.93 5.87 15.26
CA ASP A 126 -3.23 6.93 16.23
C ASP A 126 -3.14 8.32 15.59
N THR A 127 -2.12 8.55 14.78
CA THR A 127 -1.94 9.83 14.07
C THR A 127 -2.86 9.97 12.86
N LYS A 128 -3.34 8.84 12.30
CA LYS A 128 -4.05 8.76 11.01
C LYS A 128 -3.27 9.43 9.88
N ASP A 129 -1.96 9.30 9.95
CA ASP A 129 -1.03 9.83 8.95
C ASP A 129 0.23 8.96 8.89
N LEU A 130 0.92 9.01 7.75
CA LEU A 130 2.27 8.50 7.60
C LEU A 130 3.23 9.70 7.70
N GLY A 131 3.51 10.12 8.95
CA GLY A 131 4.49 11.16 9.25
C GLY A 131 5.92 10.68 9.02
N ASP A 132 6.90 11.60 9.07
CA ASP A 132 8.30 11.29 8.74
C ASP A 132 8.91 10.23 9.66
N GLU A 133 8.58 10.23 10.95
CA GLU A 133 9.03 9.22 11.90
C GLU A 133 8.45 7.84 11.58
N ALA A 134 7.13 7.74 11.39
CA ALA A 134 6.46 6.50 11.01
C ALA A 134 6.98 5.96 9.68
N LYS A 135 7.21 6.85 8.70
CA LYS A 135 7.78 6.52 7.41
C LYS A 135 9.20 5.96 7.52
N SER A 136 10.05 6.57 8.34
CA SER A 136 11.42 6.13 8.57
C SER A 136 11.46 4.75 9.24
N LYS A 137 10.65 4.54 10.27
CA LYS A 137 10.53 3.24 10.96
C LYS A 137 9.95 2.16 10.03
N LEU A 138 8.91 2.49 9.26
CA LEU A 138 8.32 1.56 8.30
C LEU A 138 9.34 1.14 7.25
N LYS A 139 10.11 2.10 6.71
CA LYS A 139 11.18 1.81 5.76
C LYS A 139 12.23 0.88 6.35
N ALA A 140 12.71 1.15 7.56
CA ALA A 140 13.69 0.31 8.25
C ALA A 140 13.16 -1.13 8.46
N ALA A 141 11.89 -1.28 8.86
CA ALA A 141 11.25 -2.58 9.03
C ALA A 141 11.15 -3.34 7.70
N LEU A 142 10.77 -2.65 6.62
CA LEU A 142 10.66 -3.25 5.28
C LEU A 142 12.03 -3.63 4.70
N ASP A 143 13.08 -2.83 4.95
CA ASP A 143 14.44 -3.14 4.55
C ASP A 143 14.98 -4.39 5.26
N GLN A 144 14.57 -4.62 6.50
CA GLN A 144 14.87 -5.85 7.25
C GLN A 144 14.07 -7.03 6.71
N PHE A 145 12.77 -6.85 6.51
CA PHE A 145 11.89 -7.90 5.99
C PHE A 145 12.33 -8.39 4.61
N ALA A 146 12.75 -7.49 3.73
CA ALA A 146 13.22 -7.83 2.39
C ALA A 146 14.46 -8.76 2.40
N LYS A 147 15.25 -8.77 3.48
CA LYS A 147 16.40 -9.68 3.66
C LYS A 147 16.00 -11.06 4.17
N ILE A 148 14.84 -11.16 4.83
CA ILE A 148 14.34 -12.39 5.47
C ILE A 148 13.44 -13.17 4.51
N PHE A 149 12.68 -12.44 3.69
CA PHE A 149 11.77 -13.06 2.74
C PHE A 149 12.54 -13.65 1.57
N ALA A 150 12.61 -14.96 1.53
CA ALA A 150 13.19 -15.77 0.45
C ALA A 150 12.12 -16.54 -0.32
#